data_03d29770f0fb373e402bf0606a8be728
#
_entry.id   03d29770f0fb373e402bf0606a8be728
#
_cell.length_a   1.000
_cell.length_b   1.000
_cell.length_c   1.000
_cell.angle_alpha   90.00
_cell.angle_beta   90.00
_cell.angle_gamma   90.00
#
_symmetry.space_group_name_H-M   'P 1'
#
loop_
_entity.id
_entity.type
_entity.pdbx_description
1 polymer ?
#
loop_
_entity_poly.entity_id
_entity_poly.type
_entity_poly.pdbx_seq_one_letter_code
_entity_poly.pdbx_strand_id
1 'polypeptide(L)'
;MKAFYSDHFVLPLPEGHRFPMAKYSMLRERIARELRGVQLMEAPAATEGELALAHSPDYVWAVKSGSLSPQAQREIGFPWTPAMAERSVRSAGASIEAGRVAMREGIAGNLAGGTHHASANQGGGFCVFNDIAVTARVLQMEQFRATKQNLQVLVIDLDVHQGNGTAAIFATDPSVFTLSLHGEKNFPFRKVNSDLDVGLPDGCSDEAYSMALENALAQVLQRFQPQFVIYLAGADAHEGDRLGRLKLTEAGMRQRDLQVFDWVRALGLPMLICMGGGYGHDLTQTVQVQMNTWQLAMDHWLHWQNRVL
;
A
#
# COMPACT_ATOMS: atom_id res chain seq x y z
N MET A 1 -13.83 -9.49 -8.87
CA MET A 1 -12.53 -9.00 -8.32
C MET A 1 -12.40 -9.44 -6.88
N LYS A 2 -11.22 -9.89 -6.42
CA LYS A 2 -11.00 -10.29 -5.02
C LYS A 2 -10.39 -9.16 -4.20
N ALA A 3 -10.87 -9.03 -2.96
CA ALA A 3 -10.35 -8.09 -1.97
C ALA A 3 -10.15 -8.80 -0.62
N PHE A 4 -8.97 -8.66 -0.04
CA PHE A 4 -8.60 -9.31 1.20
C PHE A 4 -8.77 -8.37 2.38
N TYR A 5 -9.34 -8.86 3.49
CA TYR A 5 -9.60 -8.06 4.69
C TYR A 5 -9.03 -8.72 5.95
N SER A 6 -8.65 -7.89 6.91
CA SER A 6 -8.06 -8.31 8.19
C SER A 6 -8.61 -7.51 9.39
N ASP A 7 -9.73 -6.82 9.21
CA ASP A 7 -10.27 -5.88 10.21
C ASP A 7 -10.79 -6.57 11.48
N HIS A 8 -11.17 -7.84 11.42
CA HIS A 8 -11.58 -8.61 12.59
C HIS A 8 -10.40 -9.08 13.47
N PHE A 9 -9.18 -9.05 12.96
CA PHE A 9 -7.96 -9.14 13.78
C PHE A 9 -7.72 -7.75 14.40
N VAL A 10 -8.41 -7.48 15.51
CA VAL A 10 -8.43 -6.15 16.10
C VAL A 10 -7.10 -5.83 16.76
N LEU A 11 -6.53 -4.69 16.42
CA LEU A 11 -5.41 -4.09 17.12
C LEU A 11 -5.95 -3.32 18.34
N PRO A 12 -5.70 -3.79 19.59
CA PRO A 12 -6.16 -3.08 20.76
C PRO A 12 -5.30 -1.82 20.96
N LEU A 13 -5.91 -0.66 20.75
CA LEU A 13 -5.25 0.63 20.92
C LEU A 13 -5.83 1.37 22.13
N PRO A 14 -5.01 2.13 22.88
CA PRO A 14 -5.47 2.99 23.95
C PRO A 14 -6.51 4.01 23.46
N GLU A 15 -7.41 4.43 24.37
CA GLU A 15 -8.35 5.50 24.09
C GLU A 15 -7.62 6.77 23.63
N GLY A 16 -8.15 7.43 22.57
CA GLY A 16 -7.53 8.62 21.98
C GLY A 16 -6.34 8.36 21.06
N HIS A 17 -6.01 7.09 20.77
CA HIS A 17 -4.95 6.78 19.84
C HIS A 17 -5.28 7.31 18.44
N ARG A 18 -4.30 7.94 17.78
CA ARG A 18 -4.49 8.61 16.48
C ARG A 18 -4.80 7.68 15.31
N PHE A 19 -4.49 6.39 15.43
CA PHE A 19 -4.70 5.42 14.35
C PHE A 19 -6.18 4.99 14.29
N PRO A 20 -6.90 5.23 13.19
CA PRO A 20 -8.35 5.05 13.11
C PRO A 20 -8.72 3.61 12.71
N MET A 21 -8.70 2.68 13.66
CA MET A 21 -9.00 1.25 13.39
C MET A 21 -10.35 1.02 12.72
N ALA A 22 -11.37 1.82 13.05
CA ALA A 22 -12.73 1.63 12.53
C ALA A 22 -12.84 1.79 11.00
N LYS A 23 -11.91 2.53 10.35
CA LYS A 23 -11.97 2.73 8.89
C LYS A 23 -11.99 1.41 8.11
N TYR A 24 -11.34 0.36 8.60
CA TYR A 24 -11.21 -0.92 7.91
C TYR A 24 -12.53 -1.70 7.87
N SER A 25 -13.24 -1.81 9.00
CA SER A 25 -14.56 -2.44 9.04
C SER A 25 -15.59 -1.62 8.26
N MET A 26 -15.54 -0.28 8.38
CA MET A 26 -16.43 0.61 7.61
C MET A 26 -16.22 0.43 6.10
N LEU A 27 -14.99 0.34 5.64
CA LEU A 27 -14.68 0.10 4.22
C LEU A 27 -15.19 -1.27 3.77
N ARG A 28 -14.88 -2.33 4.50
CA ARG A 28 -15.34 -3.69 4.20
C ARG A 28 -16.87 -3.79 4.12
N GLU A 29 -17.57 -3.21 5.09
CA GLU A 29 -19.04 -3.20 5.12
C GLU A 29 -19.65 -2.43 3.95
N ARG A 30 -19.04 -1.30 3.58
CA ARG A 30 -19.48 -0.54 2.41
C ARG A 30 -19.26 -1.30 1.11
N ILE A 31 -18.09 -1.92 0.92
CA ILE A 31 -17.80 -2.75 -0.26
C ILE A 31 -18.79 -3.90 -0.35
N ALA A 32 -19.06 -4.62 0.77
CA ALA A 32 -20.02 -5.72 0.80
C ALA A 32 -21.42 -5.28 0.35
N ARG A 33 -21.84 -4.08 0.71
CA ARG A 33 -23.15 -3.53 0.38
C ARG A 33 -23.24 -2.94 -1.02
N GLU A 34 -22.21 -2.21 -1.44
CA GLU A 34 -22.26 -1.31 -2.61
C GLU A 34 -21.55 -1.91 -3.85
N LEU A 35 -20.57 -2.79 -3.69
CA LEU A 35 -19.77 -3.35 -4.78
C LEU A 35 -19.92 -4.89 -4.87
N ARG A 36 -21.11 -5.35 -5.29
CA ARG A 36 -21.46 -6.79 -5.34
C ARG A 36 -20.54 -7.66 -6.21
N GLY A 37 -19.75 -7.06 -7.10
CA GLY A 37 -18.74 -7.75 -7.92
C GLY A 37 -17.42 -8.00 -7.21
N VAL A 38 -17.24 -7.45 -5.98
CA VAL A 38 -16.05 -7.68 -5.16
C VAL A 38 -16.30 -8.87 -4.22
N GLN A 39 -15.48 -9.90 -4.37
CA GLN A 39 -15.44 -11.04 -3.47
C GLN A 39 -14.51 -10.74 -2.29
N LEU A 40 -15.09 -10.62 -1.10
CA LEU A 40 -14.35 -10.39 0.13
C LEU A 40 -13.76 -11.70 0.64
N MET A 41 -12.45 -11.72 0.87
CA MET A 41 -11.68 -12.88 1.33
C MET A 41 -10.99 -12.54 2.66
N GLU A 42 -11.06 -13.46 3.62
CA GLU A 42 -10.28 -13.30 4.84
C GLU A 42 -8.78 -13.42 4.57
N ALA A 43 -8.00 -12.54 5.20
CA ALA A 43 -6.56 -12.50 5.05
C ALA A 43 -5.88 -13.73 5.67
N PRO A 44 -5.11 -14.55 4.94
CA PRO A 44 -4.24 -15.54 5.56
C PRO A 44 -3.10 -14.85 6.31
N ALA A 45 -2.46 -15.55 7.23
CA ALA A 45 -1.23 -15.07 7.85
C ALA A 45 -0.04 -15.29 6.90
N ALA A 46 0.81 -14.28 6.74
CA ALA A 46 2.12 -14.47 6.13
C ALA A 46 2.97 -15.40 6.98
N THR A 47 3.71 -16.29 6.35
CA THR A 47 4.68 -17.16 7.01
C THR A 47 5.95 -16.38 7.38
N GLU A 48 6.70 -16.88 8.36
CA GLU A 48 8.01 -16.30 8.72
C GLU A 48 8.97 -16.29 7.53
N GLY A 49 8.93 -17.35 6.71
CA GLY A 49 9.75 -17.45 5.50
C GLY A 49 9.39 -16.38 4.46
N GLU A 50 8.11 -16.07 4.27
CA GLU A 50 7.68 -14.99 3.38
C GLU A 50 8.11 -13.62 3.94
N LEU A 51 7.90 -13.37 5.23
CA LEU A 51 8.34 -12.12 5.88
C LEU A 51 9.86 -11.94 5.79
N ALA A 52 10.63 -13.01 5.96
CA ALA A 52 12.09 -12.99 5.91
C ALA A 52 12.67 -12.72 4.51
N LEU A 53 11.86 -12.71 3.46
CA LEU A 53 12.30 -12.27 2.13
C LEU A 53 12.57 -10.75 2.05
N ALA A 54 11.97 -9.97 2.94
CA ALA A 54 12.14 -8.52 2.99
C ALA A 54 12.62 -7.99 4.36
N HIS A 55 12.43 -8.77 5.42
CA HIS A 55 12.84 -8.41 6.78
C HIS A 55 13.91 -9.34 7.31
N SER A 56 14.76 -8.86 8.22
CA SER A 56 15.70 -9.75 8.90
C SER A 56 14.95 -10.76 9.78
N PRO A 57 15.42 -12.02 9.85
CA PRO A 57 14.82 -13.03 10.72
C PRO A 57 14.75 -12.59 12.19
N ASP A 58 15.76 -11.87 12.68
CA ASP A 58 15.78 -11.34 14.05
C ASP A 58 14.66 -10.34 14.31
N TYR A 59 14.37 -9.47 13.33
CA TYR A 59 13.27 -8.51 13.44
C TYR A 59 11.91 -9.23 13.41
N VAL A 60 11.74 -10.19 12.51
CA VAL A 60 10.51 -11.02 12.44
C VAL A 60 10.28 -11.73 13.76
N TRP A 61 11.32 -12.34 14.32
CA TRP A 61 11.26 -12.99 15.63
C TRP A 61 10.91 -12.00 16.74
N ALA A 62 11.58 -10.83 16.79
CA ALA A 62 11.33 -9.82 17.83
C ALA A 62 9.89 -9.31 17.84
N VAL A 63 9.27 -9.12 16.65
CA VAL A 63 7.86 -8.76 16.55
C VAL A 63 6.96 -9.87 17.08
N LYS A 64 7.21 -11.13 16.70
CA LYS A 64 6.36 -12.27 17.05
C LYS A 64 6.47 -12.66 18.52
N SER A 65 7.67 -12.59 19.08
CA SER A 65 7.94 -12.96 20.49
C SER A 65 7.70 -11.84 21.50
N GLY A 66 7.50 -10.59 21.03
CA GLY A 66 7.36 -9.42 21.92
C GLY A 66 8.68 -8.92 22.49
N SER A 67 9.80 -9.28 21.89
CA SER A 67 11.14 -8.86 22.36
C SER A 67 11.63 -7.55 21.73
N LEU A 68 10.74 -6.80 21.03
CA LEU A 68 11.05 -5.46 20.54
C LEU A 68 11.43 -4.52 21.68
N SER A 69 12.48 -3.74 21.48
CA SER A 69 12.88 -2.72 22.45
C SER A 69 11.78 -1.66 22.64
N PRO A 70 11.71 -0.98 23.79
CA PRO A 70 10.77 0.13 24.00
C PRO A 70 10.92 1.26 22.97
N GLN A 71 12.12 1.47 22.45
CA GLN A 71 12.35 2.44 21.39
C GLN A 71 11.70 1.98 20.08
N ALA A 72 11.93 0.75 19.66
CA ALA A 72 11.34 0.19 18.44
C ALA A 72 9.80 0.21 18.48
N GLN A 73 9.20 -0.08 19.64
CA GLN A 73 7.75 0.01 19.81
C GLN A 73 7.23 1.46 19.65
N ARG A 74 7.95 2.45 20.19
CA ARG A 74 7.61 3.88 20.00
C ARG A 74 7.74 4.33 18.56
N GLU A 75 8.75 3.84 17.83
CA GLU A 75 8.94 4.15 16.40
C GLU A 75 7.83 3.57 15.55
N ILE A 76 7.38 2.35 15.84
CA ILE A 76 6.18 1.74 15.22
C ILE A 76 4.94 2.57 15.57
N GLY A 77 4.83 3.03 16.80
CA GLY A 77 3.67 3.79 17.29
C GLY A 77 2.51 2.91 17.76
N PHE A 78 2.70 1.60 17.88
CA PHE A 78 1.73 0.66 18.46
C PHE A 78 2.31 0.01 19.72
N PRO A 79 1.54 -0.11 20.81
CA PRO A 79 1.93 -0.96 21.92
C PRO A 79 1.99 -2.41 21.44
N TRP A 80 3.05 -3.12 21.81
CA TRP A 80 3.13 -4.53 21.45
C TRP A 80 2.07 -5.35 22.22
N THR A 81 1.38 -6.19 21.48
CA THR A 81 0.49 -7.24 21.99
C THR A 81 0.52 -8.43 21.04
N PRO A 82 0.15 -9.65 21.47
CA PRO A 82 -0.03 -10.78 20.55
C PRO A 82 -1.01 -10.44 19.40
N ALA A 83 -2.06 -9.67 19.66
CA ALA A 83 -3.02 -9.23 18.66
C ALA A 83 -2.39 -8.26 17.64
N MET A 84 -1.45 -7.39 18.06
CA MET A 84 -0.69 -6.54 17.13
C MET A 84 0.17 -7.38 16.20
N ALA A 85 0.90 -8.37 16.73
CA ALA A 85 1.72 -9.27 15.93
C ALA A 85 0.86 -10.08 14.94
N GLU A 86 -0.25 -10.67 15.40
CA GLU A 86 -1.19 -11.42 14.55
C GLU A 86 -1.74 -10.54 13.41
N ARG A 87 -2.27 -9.34 13.75
CA ARG A 87 -2.78 -8.43 12.73
C ARG A 87 -1.72 -8.05 11.69
N SER A 88 -0.47 -7.87 12.12
CA SER A 88 0.63 -7.48 11.22
C SER A 88 0.97 -8.58 10.23
N VAL A 89 0.99 -9.84 10.66
CA VAL A 89 1.22 -10.98 9.73
C VAL A 89 0.01 -11.20 8.81
N ARG A 90 -1.22 -10.94 9.28
CA ARG A 90 -2.43 -11.01 8.45
C ARG A 90 -2.46 -9.91 7.40
N SER A 91 -2.08 -8.69 7.77
CA SER A 91 -1.99 -7.58 6.80
C SER A 91 -0.99 -7.88 5.68
N ALA A 92 0.19 -8.42 6.03
CA ALA A 92 1.17 -8.83 5.03
C ALA A 92 0.66 -9.99 4.17
N GLY A 93 0.04 -11.01 4.78
CA GLY A 93 -0.55 -12.15 4.07
C GLY A 93 -1.67 -11.74 3.11
N ALA A 94 -2.47 -10.74 3.47
CA ALA A 94 -3.50 -10.17 2.59
C ALA A 94 -2.89 -9.59 1.31
N SER A 95 -1.81 -8.82 1.42
CA SER A 95 -1.12 -8.23 0.27
C SER A 95 -0.46 -9.30 -0.60
N ILE A 96 0.15 -10.33 0.00
CA ILE A 96 0.73 -11.46 -0.73
C ILE A 96 -0.34 -12.17 -1.55
N GLU A 97 -1.46 -12.55 -0.93
CA GLU A 97 -2.53 -13.26 -1.66
C GLU A 97 -3.21 -12.37 -2.70
N ALA A 98 -3.42 -11.09 -2.41
CA ALA A 98 -3.92 -10.15 -3.40
C ALA A 98 -2.96 -10.02 -4.59
N GLY A 99 -1.65 -9.97 -4.35
CA GLY A 99 -0.64 -9.98 -5.40
C GLY A 99 -0.68 -11.24 -6.27
N ARG A 100 -0.77 -12.44 -5.64
CA ARG A 100 -0.94 -13.72 -6.34
C ARG A 100 -2.21 -13.76 -7.21
N VAL A 101 -3.30 -13.20 -6.68
CA VAL A 101 -4.56 -13.09 -7.44
C VAL A 101 -4.42 -12.11 -8.58
N ALA A 102 -3.81 -10.94 -8.34
CA ALA A 102 -3.63 -9.92 -9.37
C ALA A 102 -2.80 -10.44 -10.55
N MET A 103 -1.74 -11.21 -10.29
CA MET A 103 -0.95 -11.87 -11.34
C MET A 103 -1.78 -12.78 -12.26
N ARG A 104 -2.86 -13.37 -11.75
CA ARG A 104 -3.74 -14.28 -12.52
C ARG A 104 -4.99 -13.62 -13.08
N GLU A 105 -5.56 -12.70 -12.31
CA GLU A 105 -6.90 -12.13 -12.56
C GLU A 105 -6.85 -10.64 -12.93
N GLY A 106 -5.64 -10.07 -13.05
CA GLY A 106 -5.38 -8.69 -13.45
C GLY A 106 -5.34 -7.71 -12.29
N ILE A 107 -6.39 -7.63 -11.48
CA ILE A 107 -6.48 -6.68 -10.35
C ILE A 107 -7.05 -7.40 -9.13
N ALA A 108 -6.41 -7.20 -7.99
CA ALA A 108 -6.90 -7.55 -6.66
C ALA A 108 -6.31 -6.60 -5.63
N GLY A 109 -6.80 -6.62 -4.39
CA GLY A 109 -6.21 -5.74 -3.39
C GLY A 109 -6.46 -6.15 -1.95
N ASN A 110 -5.77 -5.44 -1.06
CA ASN A 110 -5.88 -5.53 0.37
C ASN A 110 -6.67 -4.31 0.89
N LEU A 111 -7.73 -4.53 1.67
CA LEU A 111 -8.51 -3.43 2.31
C LEU A 111 -7.73 -2.69 3.41
N ALA A 112 -6.52 -3.13 3.67
CA ALA A 112 -5.51 -2.50 4.51
C ALA A 112 -4.19 -2.44 3.73
N GLY A 113 -3.05 -2.71 4.38
CA GLY A 113 -1.75 -2.71 3.73
C GLY A 113 -1.21 -1.32 3.45
N GLY A 114 -0.15 -1.25 2.66
CA GLY A 114 0.56 0.00 2.42
C GLY A 114 1.48 0.39 3.58
N THR A 115 2.06 -0.60 4.24
CA THR A 115 2.91 -0.42 5.43
C THR A 115 4.36 -0.07 5.04
N HIS A 116 4.51 1.01 4.29
CA HIS A 116 5.68 1.43 3.54
C HIS A 116 6.83 2.04 4.37
N HIS A 117 6.60 2.34 5.66
CA HIS A 117 7.64 2.89 6.53
C HIS A 117 8.53 1.82 7.17
N ALA A 118 8.08 0.56 7.24
CA ALA A 118 8.90 -0.52 7.78
C ALA A 118 10.05 -0.87 6.83
N SER A 119 11.28 -0.82 7.37
CA SER A 119 12.50 -1.24 6.67
C SER A 119 12.85 -2.70 7.01
N ALA A 120 13.95 -3.20 6.49
CA ALA A 120 14.35 -4.59 6.72
C ALA A 120 14.48 -4.99 8.20
N ASN A 121 14.92 -4.05 9.05
CA ASN A 121 15.28 -4.33 10.44
C ASN A 121 14.41 -3.61 11.48
N GLN A 122 13.47 -2.78 11.05
CA GLN A 122 12.67 -1.98 11.99
C GLN A 122 11.35 -1.54 11.37
N GLY A 123 10.32 -1.41 12.21
CA GLY A 123 9.07 -0.74 11.87
C GLY A 123 9.10 0.75 12.17
N GLY A 124 8.09 1.48 11.71
CA GLY A 124 7.94 2.90 11.97
C GLY A 124 6.60 3.42 11.45
N GLY A 125 6.12 4.57 11.93
CA GLY A 125 4.96 5.25 11.36
C GLY A 125 3.73 4.37 11.18
N PHE A 126 3.35 3.59 12.18
CA PHE A 126 2.26 2.61 12.17
C PHE A 126 2.49 1.40 11.24
N CYS A 127 3.70 1.20 10.75
CA CYS A 127 4.08 0.07 9.91
C CYS A 127 4.95 -0.91 10.72
N VAL A 128 4.51 -2.17 10.81
CA VAL A 128 5.25 -3.25 11.47
C VAL A 128 6.07 -4.04 10.45
N PHE A 129 5.42 -4.68 9.50
CA PHE A 129 6.07 -5.32 8.36
C PHE A 129 5.74 -4.57 7.08
N ASN A 130 6.69 -4.47 6.17
CA ASN A 130 6.49 -3.85 4.85
C ASN A 130 5.81 -4.85 3.91
N ASP A 131 4.49 -4.84 3.88
CA ASP A 131 3.69 -5.76 3.08
C ASP A 131 3.94 -5.64 1.57
N ILE A 132 4.31 -4.43 1.11
CA ILE A 132 4.67 -4.14 -0.28
C ILE A 132 5.94 -4.87 -0.66
N ALA A 133 7.01 -4.69 0.17
CA ALA A 133 8.30 -5.31 -0.08
C ALA A 133 8.23 -6.83 0.03
N VAL A 134 7.52 -7.34 1.04
CA VAL A 134 7.30 -8.78 1.19
C VAL A 134 6.57 -9.35 -0.03
N THR A 135 5.50 -8.69 -0.48
CA THR A 135 4.74 -9.15 -1.66
C THR A 135 5.60 -9.14 -2.91
N ALA A 136 6.33 -8.06 -3.17
CA ALA A 136 7.23 -7.98 -4.32
C ALA A 136 8.22 -9.16 -4.33
N ARG A 137 8.89 -9.43 -3.21
CA ARG A 137 9.84 -10.54 -3.07
C ARG A 137 9.21 -11.91 -3.25
N VAL A 138 8.02 -12.13 -2.68
CA VAL A 138 7.30 -13.41 -2.84
C VAL A 138 6.97 -13.64 -4.32
N LEU A 139 6.39 -12.65 -5.00
CA LEU A 139 6.04 -12.78 -6.41
C LEU A 139 7.27 -12.95 -7.31
N GLN A 140 8.37 -12.25 -7.03
CA GLN A 140 9.64 -12.43 -7.72
C GLN A 140 10.19 -13.86 -7.56
N MET A 141 10.17 -14.39 -6.34
CA MET A 141 10.61 -15.74 -6.05
C MET A 141 9.74 -16.78 -6.79
N GLU A 142 8.42 -16.63 -6.75
CA GLU A 142 7.48 -17.54 -7.41
C GLU A 142 7.62 -17.49 -8.93
N GLN A 143 7.72 -16.31 -9.51
CA GLN A 143 7.95 -16.11 -10.94
C GLN A 143 9.28 -16.74 -11.39
N PHE A 144 10.35 -16.48 -10.64
CA PHE A 144 11.67 -17.07 -10.97
C PHE A 144 11.67 -18.59 -10.88
N ARG A 145 10.99 -19.16 -9.90
CA ARG A 145 10.84 -20.63 -9.79
C ARG A 145 10.13 -21.22 -10.99
N ALA A 146 9.07 -20.54 -11.47
CA ALA A 146 8.24 -21.00 -12.57
C ALA A 146 8.90 -20.80 -13.95
N THR A 147 9.54 -19.65 -14.17
CA THR A 147 9.96 -19.20 -15.52
C THR A 147 11.47 -19.00 -15.68
N LYS A 148 12.24 -18.97 -14.59
CA LYS A 148 13.66 -18.58 -14.52
C LYS A 148 13.90 -17.11 -14.95
N GLN A 149 12.85 -16.28 -14.95
CA GLN A 149 12.93 -14.85 -15.26
C GLN A 149 12.57 -14.03 -14.01
N ASN A 150 13.29 -12.92 -13.82
CA ASN A 150 12.99 -11.98 -12.76
C ASN A 150 11.75 -11.16 -13.10
N LEU A 151 10.85 -10.99 -12.14
CA LEU A 151 9.69 -10.11 -12.25
C LEU A 151 10.12 -8.67 -12.00
N GLN A 152 9.82 -7.77 -12.95
CA GLN A 152 10.04 -6.34 -12.81
C GLN A 152 8.83 -5.70 -12.10
N VAL A 153 9.01 -5.24 -10.87
CA VAL A 153 7.93 -4.70 -10.03
C VAL A 153 8.05 -3.18 -9.93
N LEU A 154 6.97 -2.48 -10.24
CA LEU A 154 6.84 -1.05 -9.99
C LEU A 154 5.99 -0.82 -8.74
N VAL A 155 6.52 -0.10 -7.77
CA VAL A 155 5.76 0.44 -6.65
C VAL A 155 5.37 1.87 -6.99
N ILE A 156 4.06 2.14 -7.05
CA ILE A 156 3.49 3.49 -7.16
C ILE A 156 2.94 3.86 -5.80
N ASP A 157 3.70 4.63 -5.03
CA ASP A 157 3.33 5.07 -3.70
C ASP A 157 2.79 6.50 -3.75
N LEU A 158 1.48 6.63 -3.60
CA LEU A 158 0.76 7.91 -3.57
C LEU A 158 0.16 8.22 -2.19
N ASP A 159 0.66 7.57 -1.14
CA ASP A 159 0.46 8.01 0.24
C ASP A 159 1.08 9.41 0.42
N VAL A 160 0.50 10.24 1.29
CA VAL A 160 1.05 11.58 1.55
C VAL A 160 2.42 11.54 2.20
N HIS A 161 2.77 10.43 2.83
CA HIS A 161 4.06 10.17 3.45
C HIS A 161 4.99 9.46 2.46
N GLN A 162 6.28 9.76 2.48
CA GLN A 162 7.24 9.01 1.66
C GLN A 162 7.38 7.56 2.15
N GLY A 163 7.39 6.61 1.22
CA GLY A 163 7.64 5.19 1.48
C GLY A 163 9.12 4.89 1.77
N ASN A 164 9.67 5.51 2.83
CA ASN A 164 11.10 5.41 3.16
C ASN A 164 11.57 3.99 3.47
N GLY A 165 10.73 3.15 4.07
CA GLY A 165 11.06 1.75 4.34
C GLY A 165 11.16 0.94 3.05
N THR A 166 10.22 1.13 2.13
CA THR A 166 10.22 0.50 0.81
C THR A 166 11.45 0.93 0.01
N ALA A 167 11.73 2.25 -0.05
CA ALA A 167 12.92 2.78 -0.69
C ALA A 167 14.22 2.17 -0.12
N ALA A 168 14.31 2.05 1.21
CA ALA A 168 15.48 1.47 1.86
C ALA A 168 15.69 -0.02 1.54
N ILE A 169 14.60 -0.80 1.46
CA ILE A 169 14.68 -2.24 1.16
C ILE A 169 15.15 -2.47 -0.30
N PHE A 170 14.74 -1.62 -1.22
CA PHE A 170 15.03 -1.79 -2.65
C PHE A 170 16.13 -0.88 -3.20
N ALA A 171 16.84 -0.15 -2.34
CA ALA A 171 17.84 0.88 -2.72
C ALA A 171 18.91 0.43 -3.74
N THR A 172 19.20 -0.87 -3.82
CA THR A 172 20.20 -1.44 -4.72
C THR A 172 19.65 -2.53 -5.64
N ASP A 173 18.34 -2.64 -5.73
CA ASP A 173 17.68 -3.69 -6.50
C ASP A 173 17.06 -3.15 -7.81
N PRO A 174 17.71 -3.37 -8.96
CA PRO A 174 17.21 -2.86 -10.23
C PRO A 174 15.94 -3.57 -10.75
N SER A 175 15.48 -4.62 -10.08
CA SER A 175 14.26 -5.35 -10.45
C SER A 175 12.99 -4.77 -9.81
N VAL A 176 13.14 -3.83 -8.89
CA VAL A 176 12.03 -3.09 -8.28
C VAL A 176 12.27 -1.60 -8.44
N PHE A 177 11.34 -0.90 -9.07
CA PHE A 177 11.37 0.56 -9.17
C PHE A 177 10.40 1.17 -8.18
N THR A 178 10.88 2.09 -7.36
CA THR A 178 10.09 2.79 -6.35
C THR A 178 9.80 4.21 -6.78
N LEU A 179 8.52 4.52 -7.00
CA LEU A 179 8.01 5.88 -7.22
C LEU A 179 7.26 6.33 -5.98
N SER A 180 7.61 7.49 -5.42
CA SER A 180 6.88 8.11 -4.31
C SER A 180 6.53 9.56 -4.62
N LEU A 181 5.21 9.87 -4.68
CA LEU A 181 4.70 11.26 -4.67
C LEU A 181 4.18 11.56 -3.28
N HIS A 182 4.81 12.51 -2.58
CA HIS A 182 4.52 12.76 -1.19
C HIS A 182 4.61 14.24 -0.83
N GLY A 183 3.99 14.64 0.28
CA GLY A 183 4.18 15.98 0.82
C GLY A 183 5.62 16.16 1.29
N GLU A 184 6.32 17.14 0.73
CA GLU A 184 7.73 17.41 1.01
C GLU A 184 8.03 17.52 2.53
N LYS A 185 7.13 18.17 3.27
CA LYS A 185 7.24 18.38 4.72
C LYS A 185 6.49 17.33 5.57
N ASN A 186 5.87 16.34 4.93
CA ASN A 186 5.29 15.21 5.65
C ASN A 186 6.36 14.26 6.19
N PHE A 187 6.00 13.43 7.17
CA PHE A 187 6.83 12.33 7.65
C PHE A 187 7.22 11.39 6.47
N PRO A 188 8.41 10.78 6.50
CA PRO A 188 9.52 10.99 7.44
C PRO A 188 10.23 12.32 7.20
N PHE A 189 10.73 12.95 8.28
CA PHE A 189 11.46 14.22 8.15
C PHE A 189 12.84 14.05 7.52
N ARG A 190 13.42 12.85 7.61
CA ARG A 190 14.60 12.43 6.84
C ARG A 190 14.12 11.48 5.75
N LYS A 191 14.11 11.97 4.53
CA LYS A 191 13.73 11.16 3.36
C LYS A 191 14.83 10.14 3.04
N VAL A 192 14.42 9.02 2.44
CA VAL A 192 15.30 8.00 1.87
C VAL A 192 15.10 8.02 0.36
N ASN A 193 16.17 7.98 -0.43
CA ASN A 193 16.03 8.07 -1.88
C ASN A 193 15.29 6.86 -2.44
N SER A 194 14.18 7.12 -3.08
CA SER A 194 13.51 6.20 -4.01
C SER A 194 14.16 6.29 -5.40
N ASP A 195 13.77 5.43 -6.33
CA ASP A 195 14.21 5.61 -7.73
C ASP A 195 13.65 6.89 -8.34
N LEU A 196 12.46 7.30 -7.92
CA LEU A 196 11.85 8.57 -8.27
C LEU A 196 11.03 9.13 -7.11
N ASP A 197 11.51 10.22 -6.51
CA ASP A 197 10.81 10.99 -5.48
C ASP A 197 10.26 12.30 -6.07
N VAL A 198 8.98 12.59 -5.78
CA VAL A 198 8.32 13.84 -6.13
C VAL A 198 7.78 14.49 -4.86
N GLY A 199 8.55 15.41 -4.30
CA GLY A 199 8.14 16.21 -3.13
C GLY A 199 7.18 17.31 -3.54
N LEU A 200 5.98 17.33 -2.99
CA LEU A 200 4.94 18.30 -3.27
C LEU A 200 4.81 19.32 -2.12
N PRO A 201 4.57 20.61 -2.41
CA PRO A 201 4.44 21.62 -1.38
C PRO A 201 3.17 21.46 -0.56
N ASP A 202 3.20 21.98 0.69
CA ASP A 202 2.02 22.07 1.53
C ASP A 202 0.89 22.79 0.77
N GLY A 203 -0.34 22.25 0.83
CA GLY A 203 -1.50 22.82 0.14
C GLY A 203 -1.54 22.55 -1.37
N CYS A 204 -0.74 21.62 -1.90
CA CYS A 204 -0.78 21.23 -3.31
C CYS A 204 -2.21 20.94 -3.77
N SER A 205 -2.63 21.57 -4.87
CA SER A 205 -3.97 21.45 -5.47
C SER A 205 -4.11 20.21 -6.35
N ASP A 206 -5.35 19.89 -6.70
CA ASP A 206 -5.68 18.77 -7.61
C ASP A 206 -4.93 18.86 -8.94
N GLU A 207 -4.89 20.06 -9.56
CA GLU A 207 -4.23 20.27 -10.85
C GLU A 207 -2.72 20.09 -10.76
N ALA A 208 -2.09 20.69 -9.74
CA ALA A 208 -0.65 20.58 -9.55
C ALA A 208 -0.23 19.13 -9.28
N TYR A 209 -1.03 18.41 -8.48
CA TYR A 209 -0.81 16.99 -8.20
C TYR A 209 -0.96 16.14 -9.47
N SER A 210 -2.03 16.36 -10.23
CA SER A 210 -2.32 15.63 -11.48
C SER A 210 -1.19 15.78 -12.48
N MET A 211 -0.66 16.99 -12.68
CA MET A 211 0.48 17.25 -13.56
C MET A 211 1.77 16.59 -13.06
N ALA A 212 2.01 16.62 -11.75
CA ALA A 212 3.18 15.98 -11.16
C ALA A 212 3.15 14.46 -11.33
N LEU A 213 1.97 13.84 -11.14
CA LEU A 213 1.78 12.40 -11.33
C LEU A 213 1.97 12.00 -12.80
N GLU A 214 1.38 12.73 -13.75
CA GLU A 214 1.53 12.48 -15.17
C GLU A 214 3.02 12.51 -15.59
N ASN A 215 3.75 13.53 -15.17
CA ASN A 215 5.17 13.66 -15.44
C ASN A 215 5.98 12.53 -14.79
N ALA A 216 5.64 12.11 -13.57
CA ALA A 216 6.32 11.01 -12.88
C ALA A 216 6.10 9.67 -13.61
N LEU A 217 4.87 9.36 -14.00
CA LEU A 217 4.54 8.13 -14.73
C LEU A 217 5.24 8.08 -16.10
N ALA A 218 5.36 9.22 -16.79
CA ALA A 218 6.14 9.32 -18.04
C ALA A 218 7.63 9.04 -17.81
N GLN A 219 8.22 9.56 -16.72
CA GLN A 219 9.61 9.31 -16.37
C GLN A 219 9.87 7.85 -15.99
N VAL A 220 8.92 7.17 -15.32
CA VAL A 220 9.03 5.75 -15.02
C VAL A 220 9.28 4.95 -16.30
N LEU A 221 8.49 5.14 -17.36
CA LEU A 221 8.62 4.37 -18.61
C LEU A 221 9.92 4.65 -19.36
N GLN A 222 10.55 5.79 -19.14
CA GLN A 222 11.88 6.09 -19.73
C GLN A 222 13.00 5.31 -19.03
N ARG A 223 12.78 4.86 -17.78
CA ARG A 223 13.79 4.28 -16.90
C ARG A 223 13.55 2.82 -16.56
N PHE A 224 12.30 2.36 -16.64
CA PHE A 224 11.91 1.05 -16.17
C PHE A 224 10.75 0.47 -16.99
N GLN A 225 10.76 -0.84 -17.19
CA GLN A 225 9.69 -1.57 -17.90
C GLN A 225 9.00 -2.52 -16.92
N PRO A 226 7.93 -2.07 -16.24
CA PRO A 226 7.24 -2.89 -15.25
C PRO A 226 6.49 -4.07 -15.89
N GLN A 227 6.40 -5.15 -15.13
CA GLN A 227 5.58 -6.32 -15.43
C GLN A 227 4.47 -6.54 -14.40
N PHE A 228 4.61 -5.90 -13.24
CA PHE A 228 3.64 -5.92 -12.14
C PHE A 228 3.66 -4.58 -11.43
N VAL A 229 2.49 -4.11 -10.99
CA VAL A 229 2.35 -2.85 -10.25
C VAL A 229 1.84 -3.11 -8.84
N ILE A 230 2.44 -2.49 -7.85
CA ILE A 230 1.91 -2.36 -6.49
C ILE A 230 1.53 -0.91 -6.28
N TYR A 231 0.24 -0.64 -6.15
CA TYR A 231 -0.31 0.69 -5.98
C TYR A 231 -0.74 0.96 -4.54
N LEU A 232 -0.12 1.95 -3.90
CA LEU A 232 -0.57 2.47 -2.61
C LEU A 232 -1.48 3.66 -2.84
N ALA A 233 -2.76 3.46 -2.56
CA ALA A 233 -3.81 4.45 -2.72
C ALA A 233 -4.13 5.17 -1.39
N GLY A 234 -3.12 5.73 -0.71
CA GLY A 234 -3.30 6.43 0.56
C GLY A 234 -4.39 7.51 0.47
N ALA A 235 -5.32 7.52 1.43
CA ALA A 235 -6.39 8.51 1.49
C ALA A 235 -5.96 9.82 2.17
N ASP A 236 -4.73 9.89 2.65
CA ASP A 236 -4.21 10.96 3.49
C ASP A 236 -3.66 12.19 2.72
N ALA A 237 -3.64 12.13 1.38
CA ALA A 237 -3.44 13.31 0.55
C ALA A 237 -4.71 14.20 0.48
N HIS A 238 -5.86 13.70 0.96
CA HIS A 238 -7.14 14.43 0.99
C HIS A 238 -7.10 15.61 1.97
N GLU A 239 -7.77 16.70 1.60
CA GLU A 239 -7.80 17.96 2.38
C GLU A 239 -8.33 17.82 3.81
N GLY A 240 -9.18 16.82 4.07
CA GLY A 240 -9.75 16.50 5.37
C GLY A 240 -8.83 15.65 6.26
N ASP A 241 -7.63 15.28 5.80
CA ASP A 241 -6.71 14.47 6.59
C ASP A 241 -5.99 15.31 7.66
N ARG A 242 -5.75 14.68 8.85
CA ARG A 242 -5.10 15.35 9.99
C ARG A 242 -3.58 15.30 9.93
N LEU A 243 -3.01 14.32 9.25
CA LEU A 243 -1.58 14.08 9.18
C LEU A 243 -1.00 14.52 7.84
N GLY A 244 -1.83 14.52 6.78
CA GLY A 244 -1.48 15.00 5.46
C GLY A 244 -1.43 16.53 5.36
N ARG A 245 -0.49 17.04 4.56
CA ARG A 245 -0.33 18.49 4.29
C ARG A 245 -0.72 18.88 2.87
N LEU A 246 -1.04 17.92 2.02
CA LEU A 246 -1.64 18.17 0.71
C LEU A 246 -3.11 18.50 0.87
N LYS A 247 -3.74 19.06 -0.17
CA LYS A 247 -5.13 19.54 -0.10
C LYS A 247 -5.93 19.10 -1.32
N LEU A 248 -5.80 17.80 -1.66
CA LEU A 248 -6.62 17.24 -2.72
C LEU A 248 -8.08 17.16 -2.27
N THR A 249 -8.99 17.56 -3.16
CA THR A 249 -10.42 17.34 -2.96
C THR A 249 -10.76 15.85 -3.16
N GLU A 250 -11.97 15.43 -2.82
CA GLU A 250 -12.45 14.09 -3.15
C GLU A 250 -12.38 13.82 -4.67
N ALA A 251 -12.70 14.83 -5.49
CA ALA A 251 -12.58 14.73 -6.94
C ALA A 251 -11.12 14.59 -7.39
N GLY A 252 -10.19 15.33 -6.78
CA GLY A 252 -8.77 15.23 -7.04
C GLY A 252 -8.21 13.86 -6.65
N MET A 253 -8.62 13.31 -5.51
CA MET A 253 -8.26 11.95 -5.09
C MET A 253 -8.75 10.90 -6.10
N ARG A 254 -10.00 11.04 -6.58
CA ARG A 254 -10.54 10.15 -7.60
C ARG A 254 -9.81 10.31 -8.95
N GLN A 255 -9.44 11.53 -9.34
CA GLN A 255 -8.67 11.77 -10.56
C GLN A 255 -7.26 11.18 -10.48
N ARG A 256 -6.58 11.29 -9.33
CA ARG A 256 -5.31 10.63 -9.05
C ARG A 256 -5.39 9.12 -9.32
N ASP A 257 -6.39 8.48 -8.73
CA ASP A 257 -6.59 7.04 -8.89
C ASP A 257 -6.87 6.68 -10.35
N LEU A 258 -7.76 7.44 -11.01
CA LEU A 258 -8.09 7.22 -12.42
C LEU A 258 -6.85 7.29 -13.33
N GLN A 259 -5.94 8.25 -13.10
CA GLN A 259 -4.70 8.36 -13.86
C GLN A 259 -3.84 7.09 -13.73
N VAL A 260 -3.71 6.54 -12.50
CA VAL A 260 -2.95 5.30 -12.27
C VAL A 260 -3.63 4.12 -12.97
N PHE A 261 -4.95 3.96 -12.78
CA PHE A 261 -5.70 2.86 -13.38
C PHE A 261 -5.65 2.90 -14.91
N ASP A 262 -5.86 4.07 -15.52
CA ASP A 262 -5.80 4.23 -16.98
C ASP A 262 -4.41 3.94 -17.52
N TRP A 263 -3.36 4.40 -16.81
CA TRP A 263 -1.97 4.14 -17.19
C TRP A 263 -1.64 2.64 -17.12
N VAL A 264 -2.01 1.96 -16.03
CA VAL A 264 -1.83 0.51 -15.86
C VAL A 264 -2.59 -0.28 -16.92
N ARG A 265 -3.83 0.15 -17.22
CA ARG A 265 -4.67 -0.46 -18.26
C ARG A 265 -4.05 -0.31 -19.65
N ALA A 266 -3.54 0.86 -19.98
CA ALA A 266 -2.92 1.13 -21.28
C ALA A 266 -1.72 0.22 -21.52
N LEU A 267 -0.97 -0.09 -20.47
CA LEU A 267 0.18 -1.00 -20.52
C LEU A 267 -0.19 -2.49 -20.40
N GLY A 268 -1.44 -2.80 -20.04
CA GLY A 268 -1.90 -4.19 -19.83
C GLY A 268 -1.22 -4.87 -18.66
N LEU A 269 -0.93 -4.13 -17.57
CA LEU A 269 -0.21 -4.65 -16.42
C LEU A 269 -1.15 -5.15 -15.32
N PRO A 270 -0.85 -6.26 -14.66
CA PRO A 270 -1.55 -6.67 -13.44
C PRO A 270 -1.16 -5.75 -12.26
N MET A 271 -2.11 -5.54 -11.33
CA MET A 271 -1.93 -4.59 -10.23
C MET A 271 -2.51 -5.09 -8.91
N LEU A 272 -1.68 -5.00 -7.86
CA LEU A 272 -2.10 -5.07 -6.46
C LEU A 272 -2.43 -3.66 -5.96
N ILE A 273 -3.55 -3.52 -5.24
CA ILE A 273 -3.95 -2.28 -4.56
C ILE A 273 -3.81 -2.45 -3.05
N CYS A 274 -3.15 -1.49 -2.39
CA CYS A 274 -3.08 -1.35 -0.94
C CYS A 274 -3.65 0.02 -0.54
N MET A 275 -4.38 0.08 0.60
CA MET A 275 -5.10 1.30 0.97
C MET A 275 -4.24 2.40 1.59
N GLY A 276 -3.07 2.06 2.16
CA GLY A 276 -2.18 3.06 2.76
C GLY A 276 -2.80 3.84 3.92
N GLY A 277 -2.35 5.08 4.09
CA GLY A 277 -2.81 6.01 5.11
C GLY A 277 -4.24 6.49 4.91
N GLY A 278 -4.68 7.30 5.86
CA GLY A 278 -6.00 7.90 5.91
C GLY A 278 -6.40 8.10 7.37
N TYR A 279 -6.28 9.35 7.83
CA TYR A 279 -6.38 9.77 9.23
C TYR A 279 -7.33 10.96 9.37
N GLY A 280 -8.37 11.01 8.53
CA GLY A 280 -9.32 12.11 8.49
C GLY A 280 -9.98 12.39 9.83
N HIS A 281 -10.41 13.63 10.04
CA HIS A 281 -11.27 14.00 11.18
C HIS A 281 -12.62 13.29 11.11
N ASP A 282 -13.15 13.20 9.89
CA ASP A 282 -14.35 12.42 9.58
C ASP A 282 -13.93 11.14 8.82
N LEU A 283 -14.07 10.00 9.50
CA LEU A 283 -13.76 8.71 8.89
C LEU A 283 -14.70 8.35 7.73
N THR A 284 -15.90 8.92 7.70
CA THR A 284 -16.84 8.72 6.59
C THR A 284 -16.26 9.26 5.29
N GLN A 285 -15.63 10.43 5.33
CA GLN A 285 -14.92 11.00 4.17
C GLN A 285 -13.71 10.17 3.77
N THR A 286 -12.90 9.74 4.75
CA THR A 286 -11.75 8.86 4.47
C THR A 286 -12.20 7.56 3.77
N VAL A 287 -13.25 6.93 4.28
CA VAL A 287 -13.82 5.72 3.68
C VAL A 287 -14.47 5.99 2.33
N GLN A 288 -15.04 7.19 2.11
CA GLN A 288 -15.56 7.59 0.80
C GLN A 288 -14.44 7.67 -0.26
N VAL A 289 -13.31 8.30 0.08
CA VAL A 289 -12.13 8.32 -0.80
C VAL A 289 -11.67 6.90 -1.14
N GLN A 290 -11.55 6.02 -0.15
CA GLN A 290 -11.19 4.62 -0.36
C GLN A 290 -12.21 3.87 -1.22
N MET A 291 -13.51 4.12 -1.03
CA MET A 291 -14.58 3.55 -1.88
C MET A 291 -14.46 3.96 -3.34
N ASN A 292 -14.09 5.22 -3.61
CA ASN A 292 -13.88 5.69 -4.98
C ASN A 292 -12.74 4.91 -5.66
N THR A 293 -11.65 4.61 -4.94
CA THR A 293 -10.58 3.72 -5.43
C THR A 293 -11.11 2.34 -5.79
N TRP A 294 -11.93 1.72 -4.92
CA TRP A 294 -12.48 0.39 -5.16
C TRP A 294 -13.51 0.35 -6.29
N GLN A 295 -14.27 1.41 -6.50
CA GLN A 295 -15.16 1.54 -7.65
C GLN A 295 -14.36 1.55 -8.96
N LEU A 296 -13.32 2.39 -9.04
CA LEU A 296 -12.42 2.43 -10.20
C LEU A 296 -11.73 1.08 -10.43
N ALA A 297 -11.25 0.45 -9.37
CA ALA A 297 -10.63 -0.88 -9.44
C ALA A 297 -11.57 -1.92 -10.04
N MET A 298 -12.86 -1.90 -9.65
CA MET A 298 -13.86 -2.83 -10.16
C MET A 298 -14.12 -2.60 -11.66
N ASP A 299 -14.23 -1.34 -12.09
CA ASP A 299 -14.45 -0.98 -13.49
C ASP A 299 -13.26 -1.45 -14.36
N HIS A 300 -12.04 -1.24 -13.89
CA HIS A 300 -10.82 -1.69 -14.58
C HIS A 300 -10.66 -3.20 -14.59
N TRP A 301 -11.04 -3.88 -13.52
CA TRP A 301 -11.03 -5.34 -13.46
C TRP A 301 -12.02 -5.95 -14.46
N LEU A 302 -13.23 -5.42 -14.58
CA LEU A 302 -14.21 -5.84 -15.59
C LEU A 302 -13.65 -5.68 -17.01
N HIS A 303 -12.95 -4.57 -17.27
CA HIS A 303 -12.30 -4.35 -18.55
C HIS A 303 -11.19 -5.37 -18.83
N TRP A 304 -10.39 -5.74 -17.80
CA TRP A 304 -9.35 -6.76 -17.90
C TRP A 304 -9.94 -8.12 -18.29
N GLN A 305 -11.03 -8.55 -17.63
CA GLN A 305 -11.68 -9.82 -17.93
C GLN A 305 -12.15 -9.91 -19.38
N ASN A 306 -12.62 -8.81 -19.95
CA ASN A 306 -13.08 -8.74 -21.34
C ASN A 306 -11.95 -8.80 -22.38
N ARG A 307 -10.68 -8.63 -21.98
CA ARG A 307 -9.52 -8.76 -22.89
C ARG A 307 -8.99 -10.20 -22.98
N VAL A 308 -9.30 -11.02 -21.98
CA VAL A 308 -8.76 -12.39 -21.84
C VAL A 308 -9.73 -13.40 -22.49
N LEU A 309 -10.94 -12.98 -22.87
CA LEU A 309 -11.91 -13.73 -23.67
C LEU A 309 -11.77 -13.41 -25.16
#